data_356a61ab7ed3ba7c7fdd0415eb44b8dd
#
_entry.id   356a61ab7ed3ba7c7fdd0415eb44b8dd
#
_cell.length_a   1.000
_cell.length_b   1.000
_cell.length_c   1.000
_cell.angle_alpha   90.00
_cell.angle_beta   90.00
_cell.angle_gamma   90.00
#
_symmetry.space_group_name_H-M   'P 1'
#
loop_
_entity.id
_entity.type
_entity.pdbx_description
1 polymer ?
#
loop_
_entity_poly.entity_id
_entity_poly.type
_entity_poly.pdbx_seq_one_letter_code
_entity_poly.pdbx_strand_id
1 'polypeptide(L)'
;MSNYKRILDSVHGYINVPKEYCDKIIDTVYFQRLRRIEQTSGRSLFPSARHDRFIHSLGVFNLGQKIVESIKRRYPNGFTDHDQQVYDSNVIACLLHDVCHSPFSHTFENYYALGND
;
A
#
# COMPACT_ATOMS: atom_id res chain seq x y z
N MET A 1 -13.43 21.37 -6.51
CA MET A 1 -12.52 20.81 -5.47
C MET A 1 -12.01 19.45 -5.93
N SER A 2 -10.72 19.25 -5.79
CA SER A 2 -10.12 17.96 -6.11
C SER A 2 -10.55 16.91 -5.06
N ASN A 3 -11.14 15.80 -5.51
CA ASN A 3 -11.49 14.67 -4.65
C ASN A 3 -10.28 13.79 -4.28
N TYR A 4 -9.08 14.28 -4.57
CA TYR A 4 -7.83 13.56 -4.35
C TYR A 4 -6.90 14.35 -3.45
N LYS A 5 -6.23 13.65 -2.55
CA LYS A 5 -5.09 14.15 -1.78
C LYS A 5 -3.80 13.70 -2.48
N ARG A 6 -2.84 14.60 -2.61
CA ARG A 6 -1.53 14.29 -3.17
C ARG A 6 -0.53 14.01 -2.07
N ILE A 7 0.16 12.91 -2.19
CA ILE A 7 1.26 12.54 -1.31
C ILE A 7 2.52 12.46 -2.14
N LEU A 8 3.56 13.20 -1.76
CA LEU A 8 4.84 13.18 -2.45
C LEU A 8 5.69 12.03 -1.94
N ASP A 9 6.09 11.15 -2.85
CA ASP A 9 7.03 10.07 -2.59
C ASP A 9 8.30 10.25 -3.43
N SER A 10 9.45 9.92 -2.86
CA SER A 10 10.75 10.10 -3.52
C SER A 10 10.96 9.19 -4.73
N VAL A 11 10.29 8.04 -4.78
CA VAL A 11 10.40 7.06 -5.87
C VAL A 11 9.29 7.23 -6.90
N HIS A 12 8.07 7.39 -6.46
CA HIS A 12 6.87 7.42 -7.31
C HIS A 12 6.42 8.83 -7.70
N GLY A 13 7.03 9.88 -7.13
CA GLY A 13 6.56 11.25 -7.30
C GLY A 13 5.25 11.49 -6.56
N TYR A 14 4.33 12.25 -7.16
CA TYR A 14 3.03 12.49 -6.57
C TYR A 14 2.10 11.28 -6.70
N ILE A 15 1.71 10.73 -5.57
CA ILE A 15 0.69 9.68 -5.47
C ILE A 15 -0.65 10.34 -5.21
N ASN A 16 -1.62 10.15 -6.10
CA ASN A 16 -2.97 10.65 -5.94
C ASN A 16 -3.81 9.61 -5.21
N VAL A 17 -4.31 9.97 -4.04
CA VAL A 17 -5.15 9.09 -3.23
C VAL A 17 -6.55 9.70 -3.13
N PRO A 18 -7.62 8.95 -3.44
CA PRO A 18 -8.98 9.43 -3.22
C PRO A 18 -9.16 9.90 -1.77
N LYS A 19 -9.81 11.04 -1.58
CA LYS A 19 -9.99 11.62 -0.24
C LYS A 19 -10.71 10.66 0.70
N GLU A 20 -11.66 9.89 0.20
CA GLU A 20 -12.35 8.86 0.97
C GLU A 20 -11.40 7.80 1.54
N TYR A 21 -10.39 7.38 0.78
CA TYR A 21 -9.38 6.41 1.25
C TYR A 21 -8.44 7.05 2.27
N CYS A 22 -8.13 8.33 2.13
CA CYS A 22 -7.39 9.05 3.16
C CYS A 22 -8.15 9.07 4.47
N ASP A 23 -9.40 9.48 4.46
CA ASP A 23 -10.21 9.66 5.67
C ASP A 23 -10.55 8.32 6.35
N LYS A 24 -10.85 7.27 5.57
CA LYS A 24 -11.32 5.98 6.11
C LYS A 24 -10.20 4.97 6.38
N ILE A 25 -9.05 5.11 5.74
CA ILE A 25 -7.96 4.12 5.82
C ILE A 25 -6.68 4.77 6.31
N ILE A 26 -6.12 5.70 5.55
CA ILE A 26 -4.76 6.22 5.78
C ILE A 26 -4.68 7.01 7.09
N ASP A 27 -5.68 7.84 7.39
CA ASP A 27 -5.70 8.68 8.58
C ASP A 27 -6.15 7.92 9.85
N THR A 28 -6.34 6.60 9.76
CA THR A 28 -6.63 5.77 10.93
C THR A 28 -5.35 5.43 11.72
N VAL A 29 -5.50 5.18 13.01
CA VAL A 29 -4.40 4.75 13.89
C VAL A 29 -3.76 3.46 13.38
N TYR A 30 -4.55 2.55 12.86
CA TYR A 30 -4.10 1.24 12.33
C TYR A 30 -3.15 1.39 11.15
N PHE A 31 -3.44 2.29 10.23
CA PHE A 31 -2.59 2.54 9.07
C PHE A 31 -1.39 3.43 9.43
N GLN A 32 -1.61 4.46 10.24
CA GLN A 32 -0.54 5.39 10.66
C GLN A 32 0.58 4.69 11.46
N ARG A 33 0.28 3.61 12.19
CA ARG A 33 1.30 2.84 12.90
C ARG A 33 2.38 2.27 11.98
N LEU A 34 2.07 2.04 10.69
CA LEU A 34 3.02 1.53 9.70
C LEU A 34 4.23 2.46 9.48
N ARG A 35 4.10 3.75 9.82
CA ARG A 35 5.22 4.71 9.81
C ARG A 35 6.33 4.34 10.80
N ARG A 36 6.04 3.51 11.77
CA ARG A 36 6.97 3.05 12.82
C ARG A 36 7.49 1.64 12.59
N ILE A 37 7.10 1.02 11.48
CA ILE A 37 7.49 -0.34 11.13
C ILE A 37 8.37 -0.30 9.89
N GLU A 38 9.62 -0.70 10.04
CA GLU A 38 10.57 -0.75 8.93
C GLU A 38 10.18 -1.85 7.94
N GLN A 39 10.38 -1.59 6.64
CA GLN A 39 10.13 -2.55 5.58
C GLN A 39 11.07 -3.74 5.67
N THR A 40 12.33 -3.51 6.06
CA THR A 40 13.35 -4.54 6.15
C THR A 40 13.98 -4.57 7.53
N SER A 41 14.43 -5.73 7.97
CA SER A 41 15.16 -5.90 9.23
C SER A 41 16.66 -5.57 9.14
N GLY A 42 17.15 -5.26 7.93
CA GLY A 42 18.57 -5.08 7.64
C GLY A 42 19.12 -3.66 7.78
N ARG A 43 18.38 -2.73 8.37
CA ARG A 43 18.75 -1.31 8.46
C ARG A 43 20.08 -1.05 9.17
N SER A 44 20.44 -1.86 10.15
CA SER A 44 21.73 -1.76 10.85
C SER A 44 22.93 -2.03 9.93
N LEU A 45 22.74 -2.90 8.93
CA LEU A 45 23.75 -3.25 7.92
C LEU A 45 23.68 -2.31 6.70
N PHE A 46 22.48 -1.82 6.37
CA PHE A 46 22.22 -0.93 5.25
C PHE A 46 21.52 0.34 5.74
N PRO A 47 22.28 1.31 6.28
CA PRO A 47 21.70 2.51 6.90
C PRO A 47 20.82 3.36 5.98
N SER A 48 21.00 3.26 4.66
CA SER A 48 20.18 3.96 3.67
C SER A 48 18.79 3.32 3.46
N ALA A 49 18.57 2.09 3.90
CA ALA A 49 17.29 1.41 3.83
C ALA A 49 16.33 1.90 4.93
N ARG A 50 15.90 3.16 4.82
CA ARG A 50 15.07 3.87 5.83
C ARG A 50 13.59 3.89 5.52
N HIS A 51 13.16 3.24 4.45
CA HIS A 51 11.74 3.19 4.09
C HIS A 51 10.97 2.33 5.09
N ASP A 52 9.79 2.82 5.43
CA ASP A 52 8.85 2.13 6.30
C ASP A 52 7.73 1.43 5.50
N ARG A 53 6.90 0.67 6.20
CA ARG A 53 5.77 -0.01 5.57
C ARG A 53 4.65 0.92 5.13
N PHE A 54 4.56 2.10 5.71
CA PHE A 54 3.62 3.13 5.29
C PHE A 54 3.90 3.56 3.84
N ILE A 55 5.13 3.95 3.54
CA ILE A 55 5.56 4.35 2.19
C ILE A 55 5.47 3.17 1.22
N HIS A 56 5.85 1.97 1.65
CA HIS A 56 5.70 0.77 0.84
C HIS A 56 4.24 0.52 0.45
N SER A 57 3.31 0.59 1.37
CA SER A 57 1.88 0.39 1.11
C SER A 57 1.32 1.42 0.14
N LEU A 58 1.72 2.69 0.27
CA LEU A 58 1.35 3.73 -0.70
C LEU A 58 1.93 3.48 -2.09
N GLY A 59 3.17 2.99 -2.16
CA GLY A 59 3.81 2.62 -3.42
C GLY A 59 3.09 1.47 -4.13
N VAL A 60 2.73 0.42 -3.39
CA VAL A 60 1.96 -0.72 -3.93
C VAL A 60 0.59 -0.27 -4.42
N PHE A 61 -0.10 0.59 -3.67
CA PHE A 61 -1.35 1.21 -4.09
C PHE A 61 -1.20 2.00 -5.40
N ASN A 62 -0.18 2.83 -5.51
CA ASN A 62 0.10 3.62 -6.71
C ASN A 62 0.34 2.75 -7.94
N LEU A 63 1.12 1.68 -7.80
CA LEU A 63 1.35 0.71 -8.87
C LEU A 63 0.07 -0.02 -9.27
N GLY A 64 -0.76 -0.41 -8.29
CA GLY A 64 -2.06 -1.00 -8.53
C GLY A 64 -2.97 -0.10 -9.37
N GLN A 65 -3.04 1.19 -9.04
CA GLN A 65 -3.78 2.18 -9.84
C GLN A 65 -3.27 2.28 -11.28
N LYS A 66 -1.96 2.33 -11.47
CA LYS A 66 -1.34 2.40 -12.81
C LYS A 66 -1.63 1.15 -13.64
N ILE A 67 -1.64 -0.03 -13.03
CA ILE A 67 -2.00 -1.28 -13.71
C ILE A 67 -3.44 -1.21 -14.19
N VAL A 68 -4.38 -0.82 -13.34
CA VAL A 68 -5.80 -0.70 -13.71
C VAL A 68 -6.00 0.30 -14.84
N GLU A 69 -5.37 1.47 -14.78
CA GLU A 69 -5.42 2.48 -15.86
C GLU A 69 -4.87 1.94 -17.19
N SER A 70 -3.78 1.16 -17.15
CA SER A 70 -3.21 0.52 -18.33
C SER A 70 -4.16 -0.50 -18.95
N ILE A 71 -4.83 -1.30 -18.12
CA ILE A 71 -5.83 -2.28 -18.58
C ILE A 71 -7.01 -1.56 -19.25
N LYS A 72 -7.54 -0.51 -18.63
CA LYS A 72 -8.63 0.31 -19.20
C LYS A 72 -8.27 0.89 -20.56
N ARG A 73 -7.07 1.42 -20.70
CA ARG A 73 -6.60 1.99 -21.97
C ARG A 73 -6.44 0.93 -23.06
N ARG A 74 -6.01 -0.27 -22.68
CA ARG A 74 -5.79 -1.37 -23.64
C ARG A 74 -7.11 -1.99 -24.12
N TYR A 75 -8.12 -2.00 -23.26
CA TYR A 75 -9.42 -2.65 -23.53
C TYR A 75 -10.59 -1.69 -23.27
N PRO A 76 -10.69 -0.58 -24.01
CA PRO A 76 -11.69 0.47 -23.73
C PRO A 76 -13.14 0.00 -23.89
N ASN A 77 -13.38 -0.98 -24.77
CA ASN A 77 -14.74 -1.52 -25.04
C ASN A 77 -15.06 -2.79 -24.26
N GLY A 78 -14.07 -3.36 -23.56
CA GLY A 78 -14.22 -4.61 -22.80
C GLY A 78 -14.29 -4.40 -21.29
N PHE A 79 -14.20 -3.16 -20.82
CA PHE A 79 -14.16 -2.84 -19.39
C PHE A 79 -15.56 -2.50 -18.89
N THR A 80 -16.15 -3.40 -18.12
CA THR A 80 -17.52 -3.25 -17.59
C THR A 80 -17.53 -2.59 -16.21
N ASP A 81 -18.69 -2.19 -15.70
CA ASP A 81 -18.86 -1.68 -14.33
C ASP A 81 -18.50 -2.75 -13.29
N HIS A 82 -18.77 -4.01 -13.59
CA HIS A 82 -18.35 -5.12 -12.73
C HIS A 82 -16.81 -5.23 -12.64
N ASP A 83 -16.12 -5.12 -13.78
CA ASP A 83 -14.66 -5.12 -13.82
C ASP A 83 -14.10 -3.95 -13.00
N GLN A 84 -14.72 -2.76 -13.10
CA GLN A 84 -14.32 -1.60 -12.29
C GLN A 84 -14.40 -1.90 -10.79
N GLN A 85 -15.48 -2.53 -10.32
CA GLN A 85 -15.63 -2.90 -8.90
C GLN A 85 -14.57 -3.91 -8.45
N VAL A 86 -14.27 -4.90 -9.28
CA VAL A 86 -13.22 -5.90 -8.99
C VAL A 86 -11.85 -5.23 -8.89
N TYR A 87 -11.51 -4.37 -9.84
CA TYR A 87 -10.23 -3.69 -9.83
C TYR A 87 -10.10 -2.66 -8.71
N ASP A 88 -11.16 -1.94 -8.38
CA ASP A 88 -11.17 -1.02 -7.23
C ASP A 88 -10.93 -1.78 -5.92
N SER A 89 -11.54 -2.96 -5.76
CA SER A 89 -11.31 -3.83 -4.61
C SER A 89 -9.86 -4.31 -4.54
N ASN A 90 -9.25 -4.66 -5.66
CA ASN A 90 -7.85 -5.06 -5.73
C ASN A 90 -6.90 -3.90 -5.38
N VAL A 91 -7.20 -2.70 -5.82
CA VAL A 91 -6.41 -1.49 -5.50
C VAL A 91 -6.48 -1.18 -4.00
N ILE A 92 -7.65 -1.31 -3.37
CA ILE A 92 -7.82 -1.18 -1.92
C ILE A 92 -7.04 -2.29 -1.20
N ALA A 93 -7.08 -3.52 -1.68
CA ALA A 93 -6.31 -4.63 -1.13
C ALA A 93 -4.80 -4.36 -1.19
N CYS A 94 -4.29 -3.74 -2.27
CA CYS A 94 -2.91 -3.29 -2.37
C CYS A 94 -2.55 -2.30 -1.25
N LEU A 95 -3.44 -1.37 -0.93
CA LEU A 95 -3.23 -0.40 0.14
C LEU A 95 -3.20 -1.07 1.52
N LEU A 96 -4.05 -2.08 1.73
CA LEU A 96 -4.27 -2.72 3.04
C LEU A 96 -3.39 -3.95 3.30
N HIS A 97 -2.62 -4.44 2.32
CA HIS A 97 -1.96 -5.74 2.42
C HIS A 97 -1.01 -5.90 3.62
N ASP A 98 -0.41 -4.81 4.08
CA ASP A 98 0.54 -4.81 5.19
C ASP A 98 -0.01 -4.18 6.48
N VAL A 99 -1.29 -3.79 6.54
CA VAL A 99 -1.84 -3.02 7.66
C VAL A 99 -1.73 -3.74 9.01
N CYS A 100 -1.76 -5.06 9.01
CA CYS A 100 -1.63 -5.90 10.22
C CYS A 100 -0.20 -6.40 10.46
N HIS A 101 0.77 -5.94 9.67
CA HIS A 101 2.15 -6.43 9.78
C HIS A 101 2.77 -6.07 11.13
N SER A 102 3.51 -7.01 11.72
CA SER A 102 4.24 -6.83 12.97
C SER A 102 5.63 -6.22 12.74
N PRO A 103 6.28 -5.66 13.79
CA PRO A 103 7.68 -5.28 13.76
C PRO A 103 8.60 -6.46 13.42
N PHE A 104 9.83 -6.17 12.99
CA PHE A 104 10.86 -7.16 12.62
C PHE A 104 10.55 -8.01 11.39
N SER A 105 9.68 -7.51 10.49
CA SER A 105 9.36 -8.15 9.23
C SER A 105 8.91 -9.61 9.44
N HIS A 106 9.33 -10.52 8.56
CA HIS A 106 8.93 -11.94 8.63
C HIS A 106 9.62 -12.74 9.74
N THR A 107 10.64 -12.19 10.40
CA THR A 107 11.30 -12.85 11.53
C THR A 107 10.35 -13.12 12.68
N PHE A 108 9.47 -12.15 12.98
CA PHE A 108 8.48 -12.27 14.03
C PHE A 108 7.40 -13.31 13.70
N GLU A 109 6.97 -13.34 12.45
CA GLU A 109 5.97 -14.31 11.95
C GLU A 109 6.49 -15.74 12.09
N ASN A 110 7.74 -15.99 11.71
CA ASN A 110 8.39 -17.28 11.84
C ASN A 110 8.49 -17.74 13.29
N TYR A 111 8.76 -16.81 14.20
CA TYR A 111 8.83 -17.13 15.64
C TYR A 111 7.46 -17.57 16.19
N TYR A 112 6.38 -16.88 15.79
CA TYR A 112 5.03 -17.25 16.21
C TYR A 112 4.50 -18.53 15.56
N ALA A 113 4.88 -18.79 14.31
CA ALA A 113 4.50 -20.02 13.62
C ALA A 113 5.13 -21.26 14.27
N LEU A 114 6.35 -21.14 14.81
CA LEU A 114 7.04 -22.24 15.52
C LEU A 114 6.50 -22.52 16.94
N GLY A 115 5.70 -21.63 17.50
CA GLY A 115 5.15 -21.76 18.84
C GLY A 115 3.73 -22.34 18.93
N ASN A 116 3.14 -22.71 17.80
CA ASN A 116 1.76 -23.22 17.71
C ASN A 116 1.66 -24.70 17.29
N ASP A 117 2.76 -25.46 17.37
CA ASP A 117 2.78 -26.91 17.20
C ASP A 117 2.73 -27.66 18.56
#